data_5cd16053d9789e09e39b8643ed79c9e8
#
_entry.id   5cd16053d9789e09e39b8643ed79c9e8
#
_cell.length_a   1.000
_cell.length_b   1.000
_cell.length_c   1.000
_cell.angle_alpha   90.00
_cell.angle_beta   90.00
_cell.angle_gamma   90.00
#
_symmetry.space_group_name_H-M   'P 1'
#
loop_
_entity.id
_entity.type
_entity.pdbx_description
1 polymer ?
#
loop_
_entity_poly.entity_id
_entity_poly.type
_entity_poly.pdbx_seq_one_letter_code
_entity_poly.pdbx_strand_id
1 'polypeptide(L)'
;MKYHTIGIAPEDAQFLETRKYQVNEICRIFRVPPHLVGDLERATFSNIEHQSIEFVQHTIRPWIVRWEQEIARALLSDEERTIYFARFNVDGLLRGDYKSRMEGYSIGRRS
;
A
#
# COMPACT_ATOMS: atom_id res chain seq x y z
N MET A 1 -9.93 46.02 -19.02
CA MET A 1 -10.07 44.74 -18.33
C MET A 1 -8.82 44.50 -17.53
N LYS A 2 -8.94 44.52 -16.20
CA LYS A 2 -7.79 44.24 -15.32
C LYS A 2 -7.80 42.77 -14.95
N TYR A 3 -6.77 42.06 -15.36
CA TYR A 3 -6.55 40.69 -14.93
C TYR A 3 -5.93 40.67 -13.52
N HIS A 4 -6.63 40.10 -12.56
CA HIS A 4 -6.06 39.85 -11.24
C HIS A 4 -5.50 38.43 -11.24
N THR A 5 -4.19 38.32 -11.22
CA THR A 5 -3.53 37.03 -10.99
C THR A 5 -3.67 36.70 -9.50
N ILE A 6 -4.45 35.66 -9.21
CA ILE A 6 -4.50 35.13 -7.84
C ILE A 6 -3.25 34.28 -7.69
N GLY A 7 -2.19 34.89 -7.16
CA GLY A 7 -0.97 34.15 -6.84
C GLY A 7 -0.93 33.80 -5.36
N ILE A 8 -0.36 32.64 -5.03
CA ILE A 8 -0.05 32.25 -3.67
C ILE A 8 1.25 32.97 -3.28
N ALA A 9 1.28 33.60 -2.09
CA ALA A 9 2.50 34.21 -1.58
C ALA A 9 3.62 33.16 -1.48
N PRO A 10 4.91 33.51 -1.75
CA PRO A 10 6.02 32.56 -1.68
C PRO A 10 6.12 31.83 -0.33
N GLU A 11 5.80 32.49 0.77
CA GLU A 11 5.79 31.89 2.10
C GLU A 11 4.71 30.83 2.24
N ASP A 12 3.52 31.10 1.71
CA ASP A 12 2.39 30.15 1.73
C ASP A 12 2.68 28.96 0.81
N ALA A 13 3.30 29.21 -0.36
CA ALA A 13 3.73 28.14 -1.25
C ALA A 13 4.76 27.22 -0.59
N GLN A 14 5.72 27.79 0.12
CA GLN A 14 6.73 27.03 0.87
C GLN A 14 6.10 26.23 2.01
N PHE A 15 5.13 26.79 2.70
CA PHE A 15 4.38 26.10 3.75
C PHE A 15 3.63 24.90 3.18
N LEU A 16 2.96 25.03 2.06
CA LEU A 16 2.25 23.95 1.40
C LEU A 16 3.21 22.84 0.95
N GLU A 17 4.36 23.20 0.39
CA GLU A 17 5.39 22.24 0.00
C GLU A 17 5.92 21.46 1.23
N THR A 18 6.13 22.16 2.35
CA THR A 18 6.57 21.54 3.60
C THR A 18 5.54 20.54 4.12
N ARG A 19 4.25 20.88 4.07
CA ARG A 19 3.19 19.98 4.50
C ARG A 19 3.11 18.73 3.62
N LYS A 20 3.26 18.87 2.32
CA LYS A 20 3.31 17.72 1.38
C LYS A 20 4.49 16.80 1.70
N TYR A 21 5.65 17.40 1.98
CA TYR A 21 6.83 16.66 2.37
C TYR A 21 6.61 15.89 3.68
N GLN A 22 5.94 16.50 4.67
CA GLN A 22 5.63 15.87 5.94
C GLN A 22 4.72 14.64 5.77
N VAL A 23 3.75 14.70 4.88
CA VAL A 23 2.90 13.54 4.56
C VAL A 23 3.76 12.38 4.06
N ASN A 24 4.67 12.65 3.14
CA ASN A 24 5.58 11.64 2.60
C ASN A 24 6.50 11.07 3.69
N GLU A 25 6.99 11.89 4.60
CA GLU A 25 7.82 11.44 5.71
C GLU A 25 7.08 10.50 6.65
N ILE A 26 5.85 10.86 7.02
CA ILE A 26 5.02 10.00 7.87
C ILE A 26 4.74 8.67 7.18
N CYS A 27 4.46 8.71 5.88
CA CYS A 27 4.28 7.49 5.08
C CYS A 27 5.53 6.61 5.11
N ARG A 28 6.72 7.19 5.03
CA ARG A 28 7.98 6.45 5.12
C ARG A 28 8.21 5.82 6.49
N ILE A 29 7.85 6.53 7.56
CA ILE A 29 7.97 6.02 8.93
C ILE A 29 7.15 4.74 9.10
N PHE A 30 5.92 4.76 8.63
CA PHE A 30 5.02 3.61 8.71
C PHE A 30 5.16 2.63 7.55
N ARG A 31 5.96 2.96 6.55
CA ARG A 31 6.13 2.18 5.30
C ARG A 31 4.80 1.94 4.59
N VAL A 32 4.03 2.99 4.50
CA VAL A 32 2.74 3.00 3.81
C VAL A 32 2.85 3.84 2.55
N PRO A 33 2.47 3.34 1.38
CA PRO A 33 2.48 4.15 0.15
C PRO A 33 1.55 5.35 0.28
N PRO A 34 1.94 6.54 -0.23
CA PRO A 34 1.11 7.74 -0.12
C PRO A 34 -0.29 7.60 -0.71
N HIS A 35 -0.47 6.80 -1.76
CA HIS A 35 -1.79 6.61 -2.37
C HIS A 35 -2.80 5.95 -1.42
N LEU A 36 -2.34 5.14 -0.45
CA LEU A 36 -3.21 4.51 0.53
C LEU A 36 -3.76 5.48 1.56
N VAL A 37 -3.12 6.63 1.74
CA VAL A 37 -3.62 7.71 2.60
C VAL A 37 -4.28 8.83 1.79
N GLY A 38 -4.55 8.58 0.51
CA GLY A 38 -5.27 9.51 -0.35
C GLY A 38 -4.40 10.53 -1.08
N ASP A 39 -3.09 10.44 -0.99
CA ASP A 39 -2.17 11.31 -1.71
C ASP A 39 -1.85 10.71 -3.09
N LEU A 40 -2.49 11.24 -4.12
CA LEU A 40 -2.37 10.75 -5.49
C LEU A 40 -1.48 11.63 -6.37
N GLU A 41 -0.77 12.59 -5.81
CA GLU A 41 -0.01 13.61 -6.56
C GLU A 41 1.01 13.01 -7.53
N ARG A 42 1.68 11.92 -7.15
CA ARG A 42 2.66 11.22 -7.99
C ARG A 42 2.22 9.82 -8.38
N ALA A 43 0.92 9.54 -8.26
CA ALA A 43 0.40 8.22 -8.53
C ALA A 43 0.19 8.00 -10.02
N THR A 44 0.86 6.98 -10.58
CA THR A 44 0.55 6.43 -11.88
C THR A 44 -0.07 5.05 -11.68
N PHE A 45 -0.82 4.57 -12.66
CA PHE A 45 -1.51 3.29 -12.54
C PHE A 45 -0.55 2.13 -12.24
N SER A 46 0.57 2.09 -12.95
CA SER A 46 1.59 1.06 -12.75
C SER A 46 2.31 1.20 -11.41
N ASN A 47 2.56 2.43 -10.95
CA ASN A 47 3.20 2.67 -9.65
C ASN A 47 2.29 2.26 -8.50
N ILE A 48 1.00 2.53 -8.57
CA ILE A 48 0.02 2.12 -7.56
C ILE A 48 0.00 0.60 -7.41
N GLU A 49 -0.06 -0.11 -8.52
CA GLU A 49 -0.07 -1.57 -8.52
C GLU A 49 1.20 -2.13 -7.88
N HIS A 50 2.35 -1.63 -8.30
CA HIS A 50 3.64 -2.07 -7.78
C HIS A 50 3.81 -1.75 -6.29
N GLN A 51 3.43 -0.54 -5.87
CA GLN A 51 3.49 -0.12 -4.47
C GLN A 51 2.54 -0.91 -3.58
N SER A 52 1.39 -1.32 -4.09
CA SER A 52 0.45 -2.17 -3.36
C SER A 52 1.03 -3.54 -3.07
N ILE A 53 1.71 -4.13 -4.04
CA ILE A 53 2.40 -5.41 -3.87
C ILE A 53 3.52 -5.27 -2.85
N GLU A 54 4.34 -4.25 -2.97
CA GLU A 54 5.43 -3.98 -2.02
C GLU A 54 4.92 -3.74 -0.59
N PHE A 55 3.81 -3.04 -0.45
CA PHE A 55 3.17 -2.80 0.85
C PHE A 55 2.80 -4.11 1.54
N VAL A 56 2.18 -5.03 0.81
CA VAL A 56 1.84 -6.34 1.36
C VAL A 56 3.09 -7.12 1.74
N GLN A 57 4.08 -7.18 0.86
CA GLN A 57 5.29 -7.97 1.06
C GLN A 57 6.19 -7.43 2.17
N HIS A 58 6.35 -6.12 2.27
CA HIS A 58 7.36 -5.52 3.15
C HIS A 58 6.78 -4.89 4.41
N THR A 59 5.54 -4.42 4.38
CA THR A 59 4.92 -3.75 5.53
C THR A 59 3.96 -4.66 6.28
N ILE A 60 3.06 -5.31 5.58
CA ILE A 60 2.02 -6.14 6.19
C ILE A 60 2.56 -7.52 6.60
N ARG A 61 3.34 -8.15 5.73
CA ARG A 61 3.82 -9.51 5.95
C ARG A 61 4.57 -9.72 7.27
N PRO A 62 5.48 -8.85 7.71
CA PRO A 62 6.13 -9.00 9.01
C PRO A 62 5.15 -9.03 10.18
N TRP A 63 4.09 -8.22 10.13
CA TRP A 63 3.03 -8.23 11.14
C TRP A 63 2.22 -9.52 11.10
N ILE A 64 1.90 -9.99 9.91
CA ILE A 64 1.18 -11.25 9.70
C ILE A 64 1.97 -12.41 10.27
N VAL A 65 3.26 -12.48 9.99
CA VAL A 65 4.13 -13.56 10.51
C VAL A 65 4.17 -13.55 12.04
N ARG A 66 4.25 -12.39 12.65
CA ARG A 66 4.20 -12.26 14.12
C ARG A 66 2.88 -12.78 14.68
N TRP A 67 1.77 -12.44 14.07
CA TRP A 67 0.45 -12.91 14.47
C TRP A 67 0.32 -14.44 14.31
N GLU A 68 0.75 -14.96 13.18
CA GLU A 68 0.70 -16.39 12.90
C GLU A 68 1.53 -17.19 13.92
N GLN A 69 2.73 -16.72 14.22
CA GLN A 69 3.60 -17.33 15.21
C GLN A 69 2.99 -17.27 16.62
N GLU A 70 2.41 -16.15 17.01
CA GLU A 70 1.79 -16.00 18.31
C GLU A 70 0.53 -16.86 18.45
N ILE A 71 -0.27 -16.98 17.41
CA ILE A 71 -1.42 -17.88 17.39
C ILE A 71 -0.95 -19.32 17.58
N ALA A 72 0.09 -19.74 16.87
CA ALA A 72 0.65 -21.07 17.02
C ALA A 72 1.17 -21.32 18.44
N ARG A 73 1.85 -20.34 19.02
CA ARG A 73 2.39 -20.44 20.37
C ARG A 73 1.29 -20.49 21.43
N ALA A 74 0.27 -19.63 21.32
CA ALA A 74 -0.71 -19.42 22.37
C ALA A 74 -1.89 -20.41 22.29
N LEU A 75 -2.30 -20.80 21.09
CA LEU A 75 -3.53 -21.55 20.88
C LEU A 75 -3.32 -23.00 20.44
N LEU A 76 -2.16 -23.36 19.93
CA LEU A 76 -1.87 -24.71 19.46
C LEU A 76 -0.91 -25.40 20.42
N SER A 77 -1.22 -26.65 20.79
CA SER A 77 -0.30 -27.49 21.54
C SER A 77 0.87 -27.93 20.67
N ASP A 78 1.92 -28.48 21.29
CA ASP A 78 3.07 -28.97 20.54
C ASP A 78 2.68 -30.06 19.54
N GLU A 79 1.73 -30.93 19.91
CA GLU A 79 1.21 -31.96 19.00
C GLU A 79 0.37 -31.37 17.88
N GLU A 80 -0.47 -30.39 18.19
CA GLU A 80 -1.31 -29.72 17.20
C GLU A 80 -0.50 -28.92 16.17
N ARG A 81 0.64 -28.36 16.56
CA ARG A 81 1.53 -27.62 15.64
C ARG A 81 2.12 -28.51 14.55
N THR A 82 2.17 -29.81 14.76
CA THR A 82 2.63 -30.74 13.72
C THR A 82 1.56 -31.03 12.68
N ILE A 83 0.29 -30.74 12.98
CA ILE A 83 -0.86 -31.03 12.13
C ILE A 83 -1.50 -29.76 11.59
N TYR A 84 -1.61 -28.73 12.41
CA TYR A 84 -2.31 -27.48 12.09
C TYR A 84 -1.37 -26.29 12.07
N PHE A 85 -1.71 -25.31 11.26
CA PHE A 85 -1.04 -24.01 11.26
C PHE A 85 -2.06 -22.90 11.01
N ALA A 86 -1.78 -21.72 11.57
CA ALA A 86 -2.56 -20.52 11.29
C ALA A 86 -1.87 -19.73 10.16
N ARG A 87 -2.62 -19.37 9.15
CA ARG A 87 -2.11 -18.55 8.04
C ARG A 87 -3.15 -17.54 7.62
N PHE A 88 -2.72 -16.28 7.51
CA PHE A 88 -3.56 -15.22 6.96
C PHE A 88 -3.56 -15.32 5.43
N ASN A 89 -4.73 -15.20 4.85
CA ASN A 89 -4.87 -15.16 3.40
C ASN A 89 -4.81 -13.69 2.94
N VAL A 90 -3.71 -13.32 2.31
CA VAL A 90 -3.49 -11.95 1.81
C VAL A 90 -3.98 -11.75 0.37
N ASP A 91 -4.52 -12.77 -0.26
CA ASP A 91 -4.98 -12.69 -1.65
C ASP A 91 -6.04 -11.61 -1.82
N GLY A 92 -6.86 -11.37 -0.79
CA GLY A 92 -7.86 -10.30 -0.80
C GLY A 92 -7.27 -8.91 -0.98
N LEU A 93 -6.05 -8.68 -0.46
CA LEU A 93 -5.34 -7.41 -0.60
C LEU A 93 -4.77 -7.21 -2.00
N LEU A 94 -4.52 -8.28 -2.72
CA LEU A 94 -3.95 -8.28 -4.06
C LEU A 94 -4.98 -8.56 -5.17
N ARG A 95 -6.25 -8.74 -4.77
CA ARG A 95 -7.32 -9.18 -5.69
C ARG A 95 -7.54 -8.21 -6.85
N GLY A 96 -7.46 -6.91 -6.62
CA GLY A 96 -7.60 -5.90 -7.65
C GLY A 96 -6.52 -6.04 -8.72
N ASP A 97 -5.26 -6.20 -8.29
CA ASP A 97 -4.11 -6.35 -9.18
C ASP A 97 -4.19 -7.66 -9.96
N TYR A 98 -4.58 -8.74 -9.29
CA TYR A 98 -4.77 -10.03 -9.93
C TYR A 98 -5.83 -9.97 -11.03
N LYS A 99 -6.97 -9.34 -10.73
CA LYS A 99 -8.05 -9.17 -11.70
C LYS A 99 -7.60 -8.36 -12.91
N SER A 100 -6.89 -7.26 -12.68
CA SER A 100 -6.34 -6.43 -13.76
C SER A 100 -5.37 -7.20 -14.64
N ARG A 101 -4.51 -8.03 -14.05
CA ARG A 101 -3.57 -8.89 -14.78
C ARG A 101 -4.30 -9.92 -15.64
N MET A 102 -5.30 -10.58 -15.09
CA MET A 102 -6.06 -11.60 -15.81
C MET A 102 -6.84 -10.99 -16.97
N GLU A 103 -7.41 -9.81 -16.78
CA GLU A 103 -8.05 -9.07 -17.87
C GLU A 103 -7.05 -8.68 -18.95
N GLY A 104 -5.86 -8.21 -18.57
CA GLY A 104 -4.78 -7.93 -19.51
C GLY A 104 -4.36 -9.13 -20.30
N TYR A 105 -4.20 -10.28 -19.68
CA TYR A 105 -3.87 -11.54 -20.36
C TYR A 105 -4.98 -12.01 -21.29
N SER A 106 -6.25 -11.86 -20.91
CA SER A 106 -7.38 -12.27 -21.75
C SER A 106 -7.49 -11.40 -23.01
N ILE A 107 -7.22 -10.10 -22.88
CA ILE A 107 -7.16 -9.17 -24.01
C ILE A 107 -5.99 -9.53 -24.93
N GLY A 108 -4.82 -9.85 -24.36
CA GLY A 108 -3.66 -10.30 -25.12
C GLY A 108 -3.88 -11.58 -25.92
N ARG A 109 -4.70 -12.50 -25.42
CA ARG A 109 -5.06 -13.73 -26.13
C ARG A 109 -6.04 -13.53 -27.27
N ARG A 110 -6.87 -12.49 -27.23
CA ARG A 110 -7.87 -12.19 -28.26
C ARG A 110 -7.32 -11.40 -29.44
N SER A 111 -6.16 -10.85 -29.28
CA SER A 111 -5.43 -10.20 -30.37
C SER A 111 -4.41 -11.16 -30.96
#